data_4491155de904147aadce0e17af11c08f
#
_entry.id   4491155de904147aadce0e17af11c08f
#
_cell.length_a   1.000
_cell.length_b   1.000
_cell.length_c   1.000
_cell.angle_alpha   90.00
_cell.angle_beta   90.00
_cell.angle_gamma   90.00
#
_symmetry.space_group_name_H-M   'P 1'
#
loop_
_entity.id
_entity.type
_entity.pdbx_description
1 polymer ?
#
loop_
_entity_poly.entity_id
_entity_poly.type
_entity_poly.pdbx_seq_one_letter_code
_entity_poly.pdbx_strand_id
1 'polypeptide(L)'
;MSLKSRKISGKEYYLLNNEFYTGKVEITYEETGDLKTVGYFYEGLKMGEWYYFYEDGATERIENYLYGELSGIYMSFYKNGKLKEIGQMKNDKMDDMWYIYYENGNKQYENFYYLGKQSNGIWREYHENGSLKMECPTMSGYLYGECKEYDEKGYLIRKCFMRDSRKNGYEIEYNRSGKEISRTNYVSGVEMKD
;
A
#
# COMPACT_ATOMS: atom_id res chain seq x y z
N MET A 1 18.63 -12.24 -25.76
CA MET A 1 17.51 -13.21 -25.83
C MET A 1 16.22 -12.42 -26.02
N SER A 2 15.42 -12.66 -27.07
CA SER A 2 14.17 -11.94 -27.31
C SER A 2 12.97 -12.82 -26.96
N LEU A 3 12.37 -12.56 -25.81
CA LEU A 3 11.11 -13.20 -25.40
C LEU A 3 9.94 -12.47 -26.06
N LYS A 4 8.96 -13.24 -26.54
CA LYS A 4 7.67 -12.71 -26.99
C LYS A 4 6.62 -13.03 -25.96
N SER A 5 5.68 -12.11 -25.73
CA SER A 5 4.54 -12.39 -24.87
C SER A 5 3.29 -12.75 -25.65
N ARG A 6 2.44 -13.59 -25.08
CA ARG A 6 1.12 -13.95 -25.60
C ARG A 6 0.13 -14.08 -24.46
N LYS A 7 -1.04 -13.47 -24.62
CA LYS A 7 -2.12 -13.59 -23.65
C LYS A 7 -2.99 -14.82 -23.94
N ILE A 8 -3.12 -15.73 -22.97
CA ILE A 8 -3.92 -16.96 -23.08
C ILE A 8 -4.80 -17.04 -21.82
N SER A 9 -6.11 -17.14 -21.99
CA SER A 9 -7.09 -17.22 -20.88
C SER A 9 -6.88 -16.15 -19.79
N GLY A 10 -6.55 -14.93 -20.22
CA GLY A 10 -6.35 -13.80 -19.30
C GLY A 10 -4.94 -13.66 -18.73
N LYS A 11 -4.10 -14.70 -18.76
CA LYS A 11 -2.71 -14.68 -18.30
C LYS A 11 -1.73 -14.36 -19.41
N GLU A 12 -0.66 -13.64 -19.08
CA GLU A 12 0.43 -13.33 -20.01
C GLU A 12 1.52 -14.40 -19.92
N TYR A 13 1.78 -15.07 -21.04
CA TYR A 13 2.80 -16.09 -21.18
C TYR A 13 3.99 -15.56 -22.00
N TYR A 14 5.19 -15.93 -21.61
CA TYR A 14 6.42 -15.57 -22.27
C TYR A 14 7.02 -16.76 -23.00
N LEU A 15 7.35 -16.55 -24.27
CA LEU A 15 7.79 -17.60 -25.17
C LEU A 15 9.18 -17.27 -25.76
N LEU A 16 10.00 -18.31 -25.92
CA LEU A 16 11.23 -18.28 -26.69
C LEU A 16 11.09 -19.26 -27.86
N ASN A 17 11.29 -18.77 -29.08
CA ASN A 17 11.13 -19.61 -30.31
C ASN A 17 9.74 -20.28 -30.42
N ASN A 18 8.68 -19.58 -29.96
CA ASN A 18 7.28 -20.06 -29.91
C ASN A 18 6.99 -21.17 -28.88
N GLU A 19 7.94 -21.51 -28.03
CA GLU A 19 7.75 -22.44 -26.90
C GLU A 19 7.68 -21.68 -25.58
N PHE A 20 6.93 -22.16 -24.59
CA PHE A 20 6.85 -21.56 -23.27
C PHE A 20 8.23 -21.58 -22.59
N TYR A 21 8.69 -20.40 -22.23
CA TYR A 21 10.03 -20.26 -21.67
C TYR A 21 10.08 -20.70 -20.20
N THR A 22 11.07 -21.48 -19.88
CA THR A 22 11.44 -21.82 -18.49
C THR A 22 12.89 -21.45 -18.26
N GLY A 23 13.16 -20.56 -17.29
CA GLY A 23 14.51 -20.14 -16.97
C GLY A 23 14.60 -18.76 -16.35
N LYS A 24 15.81 -18.41 -15.92
CA LYS A 24 16.15 -17.07 -15.40
C LYS A 24 16.12 -16.06 -16.57
N VAL A 25 15.67 -14.86 -16.26
CA VAL A 25 15.73 -13.72 -17.17
C VAL A 25 16.38 -12.53 -16.48
N GLU A 26 17.21 -11.82 -17.24
CA GLU A 26 17.79 -10.54 -16.90
C GLU A 26 17.43 -9.57 -18.04
N ILE A 27 16.78 -8.46 -17.68
CA ILE A 27 16.41 -7.41 -18.60
C ILE A 27 17.18 -6.16 -18.20
N THR A 28 17.78 -5.49 -19.17
CA THR A 28 18.56 -4.27 -18.95
C THR A 28 17.83 -3.05 -19.52
N TYR A 29 18.19 -1.87 -19.05
CA TYR A 29 17.81 -0.61 -19.68
C TYR A 29 18.49 -0.50 -21.04
N GLU A 30 17.76 -0.07 -22.08
CA GLU A 30 18.30 0.02 -23.44
C GLU A 30 19.39 1.08 -23.58
N GLU A 31 19.28 2.19 -22.82
CA GLU A 31 20.18 3.34 -22.91
C GLU A 31 21.49 3.10 -22.17
N THR A 32 21.44 2.51 -20.97
CA THR A 32 22.63 2.36 -20.10
C THR A 32 23.20 0.95 -20.11
N GLY A 33 22.39 -0.06 -20.43
CA GLY A 33 22.74 -1.47 -20.29
C GLY A 33 22.70 -2.01 -18.86
N ASP A 34 22.37 -1.14 -17.89
CA ASP A 34 22.26 -1.53 -16.49
C ASP A 34 21.05 -2.45 -16.25
N LEU A 35 21.14 -3.24 -15.20
CA LEU A 35 20.10 -4.22 -14.87
C LEU A 35 18.80 -3.51 -14.48
N LYS A 36 17.71 -3.85 -15.17
CA LYS A 36 16.36 -3.33 -14.92
C LYS A 36 15.51 -4.33 -14.15
N THR A 37 15.62 -5.62 -14.49
CA THR A 37 14.75 -6.65 -13.91
C THR A 37 15.43 -8.00 -13.92
N VAL A 38 15.28 -8.74 -12.83
CA VAL A 38 15.71 -10.16 -12.71
C VAL A 38 14.56 -10.99 -12.18
N GLY A 39 14.36 -12.16 -12.77
CA GLY A 39 13.34 -13.09 -12.29
C GLY A 39 13.45 -14.45 -12.96
N TYR A 40 12.45 -15.27 -12.72
CA TYR A 40 12.38 -16.64 -13.27
C TYR A 40 11.02 -16.90 -13.89
N PHE A 41 11.02 -17.51 -15.07
CA PHE A 41 9.82 -18.03 -15.69
C PHE A 41 9.77 -19.55 -15.54
N TYR A 42 8.57 -20.06 -15.29
CA TYR A 42 8.26 -21.48 -15.35
C TYR A 42 7.09 -21.67 -16.34
N GLU A 43 7.32 -22.44 -17.40
CA GLU A 43 6.32 -22.65 -18.47
C GLU A 43 5.69 -21.35 -18.99
N GLY A 44 6.51 -20.35 -19.19
CA GLY A 44 6.11 -19.03 -19.71
C GLY A 44 5.48 -18.08 -18.67
N LEU A 45 5.28 -18.52 -17.43
CA LEU A 45 4.69 -17.71 -16.36
C LEU A 45 5.76 -17.25 -15.36
N LYS A 46 5.62 -16.02 -14.88
CA LYS A 46 6.47 -15.53 -13.77
C LYS A 46 6.32 -16.42 -12.56
N MET A 47 7.45 -16.78 -11.91
CA MET A 47 7.50 -17.65 -10.73
C MET A 47 8.54 -17.18 -9.74
N GLY A 48 8.22 -17.22 -8.45
CA GLY A 48 9.11 -16.81 -7.36
C GLY A 48 9.37 -15.31 -7.31
N GLU A 49 10.51 -14.93 -6.78
CA GLU A 49 10.88 -13.55 -6.58
C GLU A 49 11.35 -12.88 -7.88
N TRP A 50 10.83 -11.67 -8.10
CA TRP A 50 11.20 -10.79 -9.20
C TRP A 50 11.73 -9.49 -8.61
N TYR A 51 12.95 -9.11 -9.02
CA TYR A 51 13.64 -7.91 -8.60
C TYR A 51 13.58 -6.87 -9.71
N TYR A 52 13.25 -5.65 -9.36
CA TYR A 52 13.24 -4.49 -10.25
C TYR A 52 14.19 -3.45 -9.68
N PHE A 53 14.93 -2.77 -10.55
CA PHE A 53 15.97 -1.83 -10.18
C PHE A 53 15.71 -0.48 -10.83
N TYR A 54 16.05 0.59 -10.15
CA TYR A 54 16.21 1.90 -10.72
C TYR A 54 17.41 1.93 -11.67
N GLU A 55 17.51 2.98 -12.54
CA GLU A 55 18.66 3.16 -13.46
C GLU A 55 20.00 3.32 -12.75
N ASP A 56 20.02 3.78 -11.50
CA ASP A 56 21.21 3.88 -10.67
C ASP A 56 21.63 2.56 -9.98
N GLY A 57 20.91 1.47 -10.26
CA GLY A 57 21.13 0.13 -9.72
C GLY A 57 20.52 -0.12 -8.34
N ALA A 58 19.92 0.88 -7.70
CA ALA A 58 19.20 0.66 -6.44
C ALA A 58 17.96 -0.19 -6.66
N THR A 59 17.62 -1.03 -5.69
CA THR A 59 16.39 -1.84 -5.77
C THR A 59 15.17 -0.92 -5.73
N GLU A 60 14.29 -1.04 -6.74
CA GLU A 60 13.02 -0.32 -6.81
C GLU A 60 11.91 -1.10 -6.09
N ARG A 61 11.79 -2.40 -6.42
CA ARG A 61 10.78 -3.26 -5.79
C ARG A 61 11.11 -4.74 -5.92
N ILE A 62 10.51 -5.53 -5.05
CA ILE A 62 10.55 -6.99 -5.05
C ILE A 62 9.11 -7.48 -5.07
N GLU A 63 8.81 -8.35 -6.03
CA GLU A 63 7.50 -8.95 -6.25
C GLU A 63 7.61 -10.46 -6.16
N ASN A 64 6.63 -11.11 -5.54
CA ASN A 64 6.55 -12.57 -5.55
C ASN A 64 5.43 -13.04 -6.46
N TYR A 65 5.72 -14.01 -7.32
CA TYR A 65 4.78 -14.56 -8.28
C TYR A 65 4.56 -16.06 -8.08
N LEU A 66 3.32 -16.47 -8.24
CA LEU A 66 2.91 -17.86 -8.31
C LEU A 66 2.10 -18.05 -9.59
N TYR A 67 2.68 -18.76 -10.57
CA TYR A 67 2.06 -19.01 -11.89
C TYR A 67 1.51 -17.76 -12.57
N GLY A 68 2.33 -16.69 -12.59
CA GLY A 68 2.03 -15.42 -13.26
C GLY A 68 1.17 -14.44 -12.47
N GLU A 69 0.69 -14.79 -11.28
CA GLU A 69 -0.10 -13.92 -10.38
C GLU A 69 0.77 -13.47 -9.21
N LEU A 70 0.67 -12.19 -8.83
CA LEU A 70 1.32 -11.68 -7.61
C LEU A 70 0.77 -12.41 -6.39
N SER A 71 1.64 -13.12 -5.68
CA SER A 71 1.26 -13.94 -4.53
C SER A 71 2.45 -14.13 -3.61
N GLY A 72 2.42 -13.53 -2.42
CA GLY A 72 3.52 -13.46 -1.49
C GLY A 72 3.81 -12.04 -1.04
N ILE A 73 4.98 -11.82 -0.45
CA ILE A 73 5.40 -10.51 0.02
C ILE A 73 5.71 -9.60 -1.18
N TYR A 74 5.16 -8.41 -1.15
CA TYR A 74 5.51 -7.29 -2.02
C TYR A 74 6.28 -6.25 -1.21
N MET A 75 7.36 -5.72 -1.76
CA MET A 75 8.12 -4.61 -1.19
C MET A 75 8.48 -3.61 -2.28
N SER A 76 8.39 -2.31 -1.99
CA SER A 76 9.01 -1.27 -2.80
C SER A 76 9.89 -0.36 -1.97
N PHE A 77 10.83 0.32 -2.61
CA PHE A 77 11.85 1.12 -1.95
C PHE A 77 11.95 2.49 -2.61
N TYR A 78 12.34 3.48 -1.83
CA TYR A 78 12.78 4.78 -2.32
C TYR A 78 14.17 4.67 -2.97
N LYS A 79 14.55 5.65 -3.79
CA LYS A 79 15.91 5.70 -4.37
C LYS A 79 17.03 5.71 -3.33
N ASN A 80 16.77 6.23 -2.13
CA ASN A 80 17.74 6.18 -1.02
C ASN A 80 17.86 4.80 -0.36
N GLY A 81 17.20 3.76 -0.90
CA GLY A 81 17.19 2.37 -0.42
C GLY A 81 16.27 2.10 0.76
N LYS A 82 15.61 3.11 1.33
CA LYS A 82 14.65 2.88 2.42
C LYS A 82 13.35 2.29 1.90
N LEU A 83 12.73 1.45 2.73
CA LEU A 83 11.44 0.83 2.44
C LEU A 83 10.38 1.92 2.22
N LYS A 84 9.63 1.81 1.11
CA LYS A 84 8.52 2.68 0.76
C LYS A 84 7.18 2.05 1.12
N GLU A 85 7.02 0.77 0.76
CA GLU A 85 5.83 0.02 1.14
C GLU A 85 6.13 -1.48 1.26
N ILE A 86 5.37 -2.16 2.08
CA ILE A 86 5.40 -3.61 2.24
C ILE A 86 4.00 -4.12 2.55
N GLY A 87 3.66 -5.26 1.97
CA GLY A 87 2.40 -5.95 2.24
C GLY A 87 2.36 -7.33 1.62
N GLN A 88 1.25 -7.99 1.84
CA GLN A 88 0.96 -9.31 1.30
C GLN A 88 0.11 -9.18 0.05
N MET A 89 0.49 -9.89 -1.01
CA MET A 89 -0.31 -10.07 -2.23
C MET A 89 -0.89 -11.48 -2.28
N LYS A 90 -2.10 -11.60 -2.82
CA LYS A 90 -2.75 -12.89 -3.08
C LYS A 90 -3.58 -12.77 -4.36
N ASN A 91 -3.17 -13.52 -5.40
CA ASN A 91 -3.84 -13.52 -6.70
C ASN A 91 -4.04 -12.10 -7.24
N ASP A 92 -2.96 -11.34 -7.38
CA ASP A 92 -2.89 -9.94 -7.84
C ASP A 92 -3.64 -8.92 -6.97
N LYS A 93 -4.01 -9.29 -5.75
CA LYS A 93 -4.76 -8.41 -4.82
C LYS A 93 -4.02 -8.24 -3.51
N MET A 94 -4.08 -7.03 -2.96
CA MET A 94 -3.62 -6.78 -1.59
C MET A 94 -4.39 -7.67 -0.61
N ASP A 95 -3.67 -8.28 0.33
CA ASP A 95 -4.23 -9.15 1.36
C ASP A 95 -3.45 -8.94 2.66
N ASP A 96 -4.13 -9.01 3.84
CA ASP A 96 -3.52 -8.77 5.14
C ASP A 96 -3.05 -7.32 5.37
N MET A 97 -2.10 -7.11 6.28
CA MET A 97 -1.59 -5.78 6.64
C MET A 97 -0.71 -5.19 5.55
N TRP A 98 -0.95 -3.91 5.25
CA TRP A 98 -0.19 -3.13 4.29
C TRP A 98 0.37 -1.88 4.97
N TYR A 99 1.69 -1.65 4.84
CA TYR A 99 2.41 -0.56 5.45
C TYR A 99 3.02 0.35 4.37
N ILE A 100 2.88 1.66 4.55
CA ILE A 100 3.53 2.68 3.73
C ILE A 100 4.41 3.52 4.64
N TYR A 101 5.58 3.92 4.15
CA TYR A 101 6.59 4.64 4.90
C TYR A 101 6.91 5.96 4.22
N TYR A 102 7.28 6.97 4.99
CA TYR A 102 7.93 8.18 4.50
C TYR A 102 9.36 7.91 4.02
N GLU A 103 9.92 8.81 3.22
CA GLU A 103 11.29 8.68 2.73
C GLU A 103 12.35 8.78 3.87
N ASN A 104 12.00 9.37 5.02
CA ASN A 104 12.82 9.34 6.22
C ASN A 104 12.87 7.96 6.90
N GLY A 105 11.97 7.03 6.53
CA GLY A 105 11.87 5.65 7.03
C GLY A 105 10.82 5.48 8.14
N ASN A 106 10.17 6.55 8.61
CA ASN A 106 9.07 6.45 9.56
C ASN A 106 7.80 5.95 8.85
N LYS A 107 6.97 5.23 9.58
CA LYS A 107 5.68 4.75 9.05
C LYS A 107 4.79 5.96 8.70
N GLN A 108 4.09 5.89 7.56
CA GLN A 108 3.13 6.88 7.10
C GLN A 108 1.70 6.38 7.25
N TYR A 109 1.43 5.15 6.78
CA TYR A 109 0.10 4.53 6.84
C TYR A 109 0.20 3.07 7.22
N GLU A 110 -0.87 2.56 7.85
CA GLU A 110 -1.15 1.13 7.96
C GLU A 110 -2.63 0.86 7.73
N ASN A 111 -2.88 -0.17 6.92
CA ASN A 111 -4.20 -0.60 6.52
C ASN A 111 -4.29 -2.11 6.50
N PHE A 112 -5.49 -2.63 6.71
CA PHE A 112 -5.80 -4.04 6.55
C PHE A 112 -6.63 -4.27 5.29
N TYR A 113 -6.21 -5.23 4.45
CA TYR A 113 -6.88 -5.61 3.21
C TYR A 113 -7.34 -7.06 3.26
N TYR A 114 -8.42 -7.33 2.54
CA TYR A 114 -8.87 -8.67 2.25
C TYR A 114 -9.28 -8.76 0.77
N LEU A 115 -8.55 -9.56 0.00
CA LEU A 115 -8.77 -9.75 -1.44
C LEU A 115 -8.89 -8.43 -2.22
N GLY A 116 -8.01 -7.48 -1.96
CA GLY A 116 -7.93 -6.20 -2.65
C GLY A 116 -8.89 -5.12 -2.16
N LYS A 117 -9.69 -5.40 -1.14
CA LYS A 117 -10.57 -4.41 -0.51
C LYS A 117 -10.06 -4.11 0.89
N GLN A 118 -9.99 -2.82 1.24
CA GLN A 118 -9.77 -2.43 2.63
C GLN A 118 -10.83 -3.11 3.49
N SER A 119 -10.41 -3.79 4.55
CA SER A 119 -11.29 -4.63 5.36
C SER A 119 -11.56 -4.00 6.73
N ASN A 120 -12.26 -4.75 7.57
CA ASN A 120 -12.51 -4.35 8.95
C ASN A 120 -11.20 -4.33 9.72
N GLY A 121 -10.94 -3.24 10.43
CA GLY A 121 -9.71 -3.06 11.18
C GLY A 121 -9.59 -1.66 11.72
N ILE A 122 -8.37 -1.20 11.89
CA ILE A 122 -8.07 0.19 12.26
C ILE A 122 -7.11 0.72 11.19
N TRP A 123 -7.55 1.76 10.48
CA TRP A 123 -6.68 2.55 9.63
C TRP A 123 -5.91 3.54 10.51
N ARG A 124 -4.59 3.67 10.28
CA ARG A 124 -3.74 4.63 10.98
C ARG A 124 -2.89 5.42 10.01
N GLU A 125 -2.74 6.70 10.33
CA GLU A 125 -1.83 7.64 9.71
C GLU A 125 -0.86 8.17 10.76
N TYR A 126 0.38 8.41 10.37
CA TYR A 126 1.45 8.89 11.23
C TYR A 126 2.02 10.20 10.67
N HIS A 127 2.51 11.07 11.54
CA HIS A 127 3.32 12.22 11.17
C HIS A 127 4.71 11.79 10.70
N GLU A 128 5.43 12.67 9.98
CA GLU A 128 6.80 12.38 9.53
C GLU A 128 7.78 12.11 10.67
N ASN A 129 7.52 12.62 11.88
CA ASN A 129 8.31 12.32 13.08
C ASN A 129 8.01 10.92 13.67
N GLY A 130 7.07 10.17 13.10
CA GLY A 130 6.67 8.83 13.51
C GLY A 130 5.58 8.77 14.59
N SER A 131 5.12 9.93 15.13
CA SER A 131 4.00 9.95 16.08
C SER A 131 2.68 9.67 15.36
N LEU A 132 1.73 9.04 16.07
CA LEU A 132 0.39 8.77 15.54
C LEU A 132 -0.31 10.11 15.24
N LYS A 133 -0.79 10.27 13.98
CA LYS A 133 -1.57 11.44 13.54
C LYS A 133 -3.06 11.18 13.60
N MET A 134 -3.49 10.01 13.13
CA MET A 134 -4.91 9.67 13.08
C MET A 134 -5.10 8.17 13.23
N GLU A 135 -6.16 7.77 13.92
CA GLU A 135 -6.67 6.41 13.92
C GLU A 135 -8.19 6.40 13.73
N CYS A 136 -8.65 5.53 12.83
CA CYS A 136 -10.05 5.36 12.52
C CYS A 136 -10.39 3.88 12.37
N PRO A 137 -11.43 3.37 13.01
CA PRO A 137 -11.97 2.05 12.68
C PRO A 137 -12.47 2.03 11.23
N THR A 138 -12.32 0.87 10.58
CA THR A 138 -12.84 0.63 9.24
C THR A 138 -13.83 -0.52 9.25
N MET A 139 -14.87 -0.41 8.42
CA MET A 139 -15.86 -1.46 8.20
C MET A 139 -16.20 -1.52 6.71
N SER A 140 -16.02 -2.69 6.09
CA SER A 140 -16.29 -2.91 4.66
C SER A 140 -15.59 -1.90 3.74
N GLY A 141 -14.39 -1.44 4.09
CA GLY A 141 -13.58 -0.50 3.31
C GLY A 141 -13.90 0.98 3.53
N TYR A 142 -14.76 1.28 4.48
CA TYR A 142 -15.12 2.67 4.83
C TYR A 142 -14.72 2.98 6.28
N LEU A 143 -14.38 4.25 6.54
CA LEU A 143 -14.20 4.71 7.92
C LEU A 143 -15.55 4.65 8.63
N TYR A 144 -15.57 3.99 9.81
CA TYR A 144 -16.79 3.76 10.57
C TYR A 144 -16.51 3.69 12.06
N GLY A 145 -17.02 4.63 12.84
CA GLY A 145 -16.82 4.70 14.28
C GLY A 145 -16.10 5.96 14.73
N GLU A 146 -15.60 5.97 15.96
CA GLU A 146 -14.86 7.09 16.52
C GLU A 146 -13.45 7.16 15.91
N CYS A 147 -13.16 8.25 15.20
CA CYS A 147 -11.83 8.62 14.72
C CYS A 147 -11.19 9.62 15.68
N LYS A 148 -9.89 9.48 15.89
CA LYS A 148 -9.09 10.34 16.75
C LYS A 148 -7.94 10.92 15.97
N GLU A 149 -7.67 12.21 16.16
CA GLU A 149 -6.58 12.94 15.54
C GLU A 149 -5.68 13.55 16.62
N TYR A 150 -4.37 13.46 16.40
CA TYR A 150 -3.34 13.88 17.35
C TYR A 150 -2.36 14.84 16.68
N ASP A 151 -1.82 15.79 17.44
CA ASP A 151 -0.72 16.63 16.98
C ASP A 151 0.61 15.85 16.99
N GLU A 152 1.68 16.45 16.43
CA GLU A 152 3.02 15.85 16.35
C GLU A 152 3.65 15.51 17.72
N LYS A 153 3.11 16.04 18.81
CA LYS A 153 3.53 15.75 20.20
C LYS A 153 2.68 14.68 20.85
N GLY A 154 1.67 14.15 20.14
CA GLY A 154 0.76 13.10 20.62
C GLY A 154 -0.41 13.61 21.45
N TYR A 155 -0.67 14.93 21.51
CA TYR A 155 -1.88 15.45 22.15
C TYR A 155 -3.09 15.21 21.25
N LEU A 156 -4.17 14.68 21.82
CA LEU A 156 -5.44 14.55 21.13
C LEU A 156 -5.98 15.94 20.82
N ILE A 157 -6.17 16.25 19.53
CA ILE A 157 -6.67 17.55 19.08
C ILE A 157 -8.11 17.48 18.55
N ARG A 158 -8.54 16.30 18.09
CA ARG A 158 -9.89 16.13 17.52
C ARG A 158 -10.40 14.71 17.70
N LYS A 159 -11.71 14.59 17.92
CA LYS A 159 -12.50 13.36 17.77
C LYS A 159 -13.67 13.61 16.85
N CYS A 160 -14.00 12.66 16.00
CA CYS A 160 -15.24 12.68 15.22
C CYS A 160 -15.78 11.27 15.05
N PHE A 161 -17.09 11.16 14.86
CA PHE A 161 -17.69 9.89 14.49
C PHE A 161 -17.88 9.84 12.97
N MET A 162 -17.41 8.75 12.34
CA MET A 162 -17.53 8.51 10.91
C MET A 162 -18.55 7.42 10.64
N ARG A 163 -19.33 7.60 9.57
CA ARG A 163 -20.20 6.59 8.99
C ARG A 163 -20.06 6.63 7.47
N ASP A 164 -19.69 5.50 6.88
CA ASP A 164 -19.46 5.39 5.44
C ASP A 164 -18.49 6.47 4.92
N SER A 165 -17.39 6.70 5.65
CA SER A 165 -16.36 7.72 5.40
C SER A 165 -16.87 9.18 5.41
N ARG A 166 -18.02 9.44 6.03
CA ARG A 166 -18.58 10.78 6.21
C ARG A 166 -18.73 11.07 7.70
N LYS A 167 -18.49 12.32 8.13
CA LYS A 167 -18.76 12.74 9.50
C LYS A 167 -20.25 12.56 9.80
N ASN A 168 -20.59 11.91 10.93
CA ASN A 168 -21.98 11.66 11.33
C ASN A 168 -22.08 11.63 12.85
N GLY A 169 -22.53 12.72 13.45
CA GLY A 169 -22.48 12.98 14.87
C GLY A 169 -21.54 14.12 15.20
N TYR A 170 -21.08 14.20 16.44
CA TYR A 170 -20.25 15.31 16.87
C TYR A 170 -18.79 15.15 16.44
N GLU A 171 -18.22 16.25 15.91
CA GLU A 171 -16.81 16.54 15.90
C GLU A 171 -16.49 17.41 17.10
N ILE A 172 -15.46 17.04 17.87
CA ILE A 172 -15.06 17.73 19.08
C ILE A 172 -13.58 18.07 18.98
N GLU A 173 -13.24 19.32 19.18
CA GLU A 173 -11.85 19.76 19.20
C GLU A 173 -11.39 20.02 20.65
N TYR A 174 -10.12 19.75 20.89
CA TYR A 174 -9.49 19.84 22.21
C TYR A 174 -8.26 20.74 22.17
N ASN A 175 -8.04 21.47 23.24
CA ASN A 175 -6.75 22.10 23.47
C ASN A 175 -5.74 21.10 24.07
N ARG A 176 -4.48 21.51 24.20
CA ARG A 176 -3.40 20.65 24.72
C ARG A 176 -3.60 20.21 26.18
N SER A 177 -4.45 20.86 26.95
CA SER A 177 -4.81 20.40 28.29
C SER A 177 -5.91 19.34 28.30
N GLY A 178 -6.40 18.94 27.12
CA GLY A 178 -7.49 17.98 26.96
C GLY A 178 -8.89 18.58 27.19
N LYS A 179 -9.00 19.92 27.32
CA LYS A 179 -10.28 20.61 27.44
C LYS A 179 -10.91 20.79 26.06
N GLU A 180 -12.19 20.45 25.94
CA GLU A 180 -13.01 20.74 24.77
C GLU A 180 -13.08 22.24 24.50
N ILE A 181 -12.82 22.64 23.25
CA ILE A 181 -12.84 24.03 22.80
C ILE A 181 -13.87 24.29 21.69
N SER A 182 -14.29 23.25 20.99
CA SER A 182 -15.27 23.33 19.93
C SER A 182 -16.07 22.04 19.83
N ARG A 183 -17.35 22.15 19.44
CA ARG A 183 -18.22 21.02 19.17
C ARG A 183 -19.14 21.36 17.99
N THR A 184 -19.07 20.57 16.94
CA THR A 184 -19.89 20.75 15.72
C THR A 184 -20.61 19.46 15.42
N ASN A 185 -21.90 19.53 15.10
CA ASN A 185 -22.71 18.35 14.76
C ASN A 185 -22.77 18.16 13.23
N TYR A 186 -22.66 16.92 12.78
CA TYR A 186 -22.72 16.55 11.37
C TYR A 186 -23.75 15.45 11.12
N VAL A 187 -24.45 15.54 9.99
CA VAL A 187 -25.31 14.46 9.47
C VAL A 187 -24.89 14.17 8.04
N SER A 188 -24.41 12.93 7.80
CA SER A 188 -23.96 12.49 6.47
C SER A 188 -22.94 13.42 5.81
N GLY A 189 -22.04 14.02 6.59
CA GLY A 189 -20.99 14.93 6.15
C GLY A 189 -21.41 16.40 6.06
N VAL A 190 -22.66 16.73 6.32
CA VAL A 190 -23.17 18.11 6.33
C VAL A 190 -23.20 18.64 7.76
N GLU A 191 -22.61 19.83 7.96
CA GLU A 191 -22.67 20.55 9.24
C GLU A 191 -24.09 21.00 9.53
N MET A 192 -24.56 20.67 10.71
CA MET A 192 -25.86 21.12 11.20
C MET A 192 -25.68 22.45 11.92
N LYS A 193 -26.28 23.51 11.40
CA LYS A 193 -26.34 24.82 12.05
C LYS A 193 -27.45 24.78 13.10
N ASP A 194 -27.12 25.19 14.33
CA ASP A 194 -28.08 25.43 15.40
C ASP A 194 -29.06 26.56 15.04
#